data_7874c88157e8fb16f2bfa143d010e293
#
_entry.id   7874c88157e8fb16f2bfa143d010e293
#
_cell.length_a   1.000
_cell.length_b   1.000
_cell.length_c   1.000
_cell.angle_alpha   90.00
_cell.angle_beta   90.00
_cell.angle_gamma   90.00
#
_symmetry.space_group_name_H-M   'P 1'
#
loop_
_entity.id
_entity.type
_entity.pdbx_description
1 polymer ?
#
loop_
_entity_poly.entity_id
_entity_poly.type
_entity_poly.pdbx_seq_one_letter_code
_entity_poly.pdbx_strand_id
1 'polypeptide(L)'
;MTASIVRPVRLQLTRRDGFRLQAHSYSINGLPGKAVARPSKWGNPYSVVRAGFSRLVGMKFVFEWYVFCDGVVVEVFQAKDAALKCAVGLYEGVCVRPGAELANEALRELRGMNLGCWCPLPAKGEPDVCHAEVLLRIANDFD
;
A
#
# COMPACT_ATOMS: atom_id res chain seq x y z
N MET A 1 8.72 -33.70 -11.87
CA MET A 1 8.96 -32.88 -10.65
C MET A 1 8.57 -31.42 -10.93
N THR A 2 7.60 -30.95 -10.21
CA THR A 2 7.19 -29.55 -10.36
C THR A 2 8.05 -28.66 -9.48
N ALA A 3 8.66 -27.64 -10.09
CA ALA A 3 9.40 -26.65 -9.34
C ALA A 3 8.41 -25.84 -8.49
N SER A 4 8.76 -25.58 -7.24
CA SER A 4 7.99 -24.70 -6.39
C SER A 4 8.07 -23.28 -6.94
N ILE A 5 6.91 -22.69 -7.23
CA ILE A 5 6.85 -21.29 -7.64
C ILE A 5 6.91 -20.43 -6.39
N VAL A 6 7.97 -19.62 -6.29
CA VAL A 6 8.10 -18.68 -5.19
C VAL A 6 7.20 -17.49 -5.47
N ARG A 7 6.33 -17.20 -4.53
CA ARG A 7 5.35 -16.13 -4.66
C ARG A 7 5.89 -14.83 -4.06
N PRO A 8 5.86 -13.73 -4.83
CA PRO A 8 6.23 -12.43 -4.28
C PRO A 8 5.36 -12.03 -3.10
N VAL A 9 5.96 -11.34 -2.13
CA VAL A 9 5.27 -10.91 -0.92
C VAL A 9 5.49 -9.43 -0.68
N ARG A 10 4.66 -8.86 0.18
CA ARG A 10 4.82 -7.48 0.63
C ARG A 10 5.84 -7.42 1.76
N LEU A 11 6.71 -6.42 1.69
CA LEU A 11 7.73 -6.15 2.71
C LEU A 11 7.41 -4.84 3.40
N GLN A 12 7.85 -4.72 4.65
CA GLN A 12 7.76 -3.46 5.38
C GLN A 12 9.12 -2.75 5.34
N LEU A 13 9.13 -1.53 4.82
CA LEU A 13 10.33 -0.70 4.85
C LEU A 13 10.55 -0.19 6.26
N THR A 14 11.81 -0.05 6.65
CA THR A 14 12.18 0.43 7.98
C THR A 14 13.42 1.32 7.90
N ARG A 15 13.53 2.25 8.85
CA ARG A 15 14.72 3.11 9.00
C ARG A 15 15.73 2.55 9.99
N ARG A 16 15.54 1.31 10.41
CA ARG A 16 16.46 0.67 11.34
C ARG A 16 17.87 0.64 10.74
N ASP A 17 18.88 0.90 11.57
CA ASP A 17 20.27 0.86 11.12
C ASP A 17 20.59 -0.52 10.55
N GLY A 18 21.29 -0.53 9.41
CA GLY A 18 21.67 -1.76 8.75
C GLY A 18 20.63 -2.38 7.87
N PHE A 19 19.41 -1.81 7.81
CA PHE A 19 18.37 -2.34 6.92
C PHE A 19 18.74 -2.07 5.47
N ARG A 20 18.74 -3.13 4.65
CA ARG A 20 18.94 -3.04 3.20
C ARG A 20 17.81 -3.81 2.52
N LEU A 21 17.07 -3.13 1.67
CA LEU A 21 15.88 -3.73 1.05
C LEU A 21 16.21 -4.99 0.26
N GLN A 22 17.24 -4.96 -0.59
CA GLN A 22 17.56 -6.13 -1.40
C GLN A 22 17.99 -7.32 -0.55
N ALA A 23 18.88 -7.10 0.42
CA ALA A 23 19.32 -8.17 1.30
C ALA A 23 18.14 -8.76 2.08
N HIS A 24 17.27 -7.89 2.61
CA HIS A 24 16.09 -8.33 3.34
C HIS A 24 15.15 -9.13 2.43
N SER A 25 14.89 -8.63 1.23
CA SER A 25 14.00 -9.29 0.27
C SER A 25 14.51 -10.68 -0.10
N TYR A 26 15.81 -10.80 -0.42
CA TYR A 26 16.39 -12.10 -0.76
C TYR A 26 16.34 -13.07 0.43
N SER A 27 16.48 -12.56 1.66
CA SER A 27 16.43 -13.40 2.86
C SER A 27 15.04 -13.98 3.11
N ILE A 28 13.98 -13.30 2.63
CA ILE A 28 12.60 -13.76 2.83
C ILE A 28 12.26 -14.92 1.90
N ASN A 29 12.54 -14.79 0.62
CA ASN A 29 12.10 -15.79 -0.37
C ASN A 29 13.00 -15.89 -1.60
N GLY A 30 14.15 -15.24 -1.62
CA GLY A 30 15.07 -15.28 -2.75
C GLY A 30 14.69 -14.39 -3.92
N LEU A 31 13.66 -13.56 -3.80
CA LEU A 31 13.27 -12.64 -4.86
C LEU A 31 13.78 -11.22 -4.59
N PRO A 32 14.04 -10.46 -5.66
CA PRO A 32 14.44 -9.06 -5.49
C PRO A 32 13.30 -8.21 -4.94
N GLY A 33 13.64 -7.09 -4.32
CA GLY A 33 12.67 -6.18 -3.74
C GLY A 33 12.62 -4.86 -4.48
N LYS A 34 11.46 -4.20 -4.44
CA LYS A 34 11.26 -2.87 -4.99
C LYS A 34 10.44 -2.04 -4.01
N ALA A 35 10.93 -0.84 -3.69
CA ALA A 35 10.15 0.10 -2.87
C ALA A 35 9.09 0.75 -3.75
N VAL A 36 7.82 0.68 -3.31
CA VAL A 36 6.69 1.25 -4.05
C VAL A 36 6.00 2.36 -3.28
N ALA A 37 6.64 2.83 -2.21
CA ALA A 37 6.13 3.95 -1.42
C ALA A 37 6.39 5.28 -2.12
N ARG A 38 5.67 6.33 -1.70
CA ARG A 38 5.98 7.68 -2.15
C ARG A 38 7.42 8.04 -1.79
N PRO A 39 8.14 8.79 -2.60
CA PRO A 39 7.71 9.55 -3.77
C PRO A 39 7.81 8.82 -5.11
N SER A 40 7.97 7.51 -5.13
CA SER A 40 8.05 6.78 -6.40
C SER A 40 6.74 6.89 -7.19
N LYS A 41 6.80 6.60 -8.49
CA LYS A 41 5.59 6.61 -9.35
C LYS A 41 4.53 5.62 -8.89
N TRP A 42 4.94 4.63 -8.09
CA TRP A 42 4.06 3.59 -7.56
C TRP A 42 3.30 4.04 -6.30
N GLY A 43 3.69 5.16 -5.72
CA GLY A 43 3.11 5.64 -4.47
C GLY A 43 1.62 5.98 -4.63
N ASN A 44 0.85 5.74 -3.55
CA ASN A 44 -0.56 6.09 -3.54
C ASN A 44 -0.72 7.61 -3.40
N PRO A 45 -1.33 8.30 -4.39
CA PRO A 45 -1.56 9.74 -4.28
C PRO A 45 -2.65 10.10 -3.28
N TYR A 46 -3.46 9.14 -2.88
CA TYR A 46 -4.51 9.35 -1.88
C TYR A 46 -3.90 9.15 -0.50
N SER A 47 -3.80 10.22 0.28
CA SER A 47 -3.23 10.16 1.63
C SER A 47 -4.32 10.29 2.69
N VAL A 48 -4.08 9.70 3.85
CA VAL A 48 -5.00 9.75 4.97
C VAL A 48 -4.37 10.59 6.07
N VAL A 49 -5.10 11.62 6.52
CA VAL A 49 -4.61 12.57 7.53
C VAL A 49 -5.70 12.77 8.57
N ARG A 50 -5.32 12.71 9.86
CA ARG A 50 -6.26 13.07 10.91
C ARG A 50 -6.53 14.58 10.84
N ALA A 51 -7.80 14.98 11.04
CA ALA A 51 -8.16 16.39 11.06
C ALA A 51 -7.32 17.15 12.08
N GLY A 52 -6.89 18.36 11.73
CA GLY A 52 -6.03 19.18 12.56
C GLY A 52 -6.70 19.67 13.84
N PHE A 53 -7.98 19.41 14.01
CA PHE A 53 -8.74 19.75 15.21
C PHE A 53 -9.69 18.61 15.54
N SER A 54 -10.06 18.51 16.83
CA SER A 54 -11.10 17.59 17.25
C SER A 54 -12.35 18.38 17.53
N ARG A 55 -13.49 17.77 17.24
CA ARG A 55 -14.80 18.36 17.45
C ARG A 55 -15.41 17.72 18.71
N LEU A 56 -15.98 18.56 19.59
CA LEU A 56 -16.69 18.06 20.76
C LEU A 56 -18.11 17.70 20.35
N VAL A 57 -18.49 16.45 20.53
CA VAL A 57 -19.85 15.97 20.27
C VAL A 57 -20.35 15.35 21.58
N GLY A 58 -21.36 15.99 22.20
CA GLY A 58 -21.76 15.64 23.55
C GLY A 58 -20.61 15.88 24.51
N MET A 59 -20.18 14.84 25.23
CA MET A 59 -19.08 14.91 26.20
C MET A 59 -17.81 14.26 25.65
N LYS A 60 -17.73 13.98 24.34
CA LYS A 60 -16.59 13.30 23.73
C LYS A 60 -15.97 14.12 22.62
N PHE A 61 -14.63 14.04 22.52
CA PHE A 61 -13.92 14.56 21.35
C PHE A 61 -14.01 13.56 20.24
N VAL A 62 -14.39 14.02 19.03
CA VAL A 62 -14.49 13.19 17.82
C VAL A 62 -13.46 13.66 16.83
N PHE A 63 -12.60 12.75 16.40
CA PHE A 63 -11.60 13.04 15.37
C PHE A 63 -12.14 12.61 14.01
N GLU A 64 -11.78 13.39 12.99
CA GLU A 64 -12.12 13.08 11.60
C GLU A 64 -10.85 12.70 10.86
N TRP A 65 -11.00 11.79 9.89
CA TRP A 65 -9.90 11.32 9.05
C TRP A 65 -10.21 11.69 7.61
N TYR A 66 -9.34 12.47 7.00
CA TYR A 66 -9.52 12.97 5.65
C TYR A 66 -8.70 12.15 4.68
N VAL A 67 -9.33 11.82 3.54
CA VAL A 67 -8.62 11.27 2.39
C VAL A 67 -8.36 12.43 1.44
N PHE A 68 -7.08 12.70 1.18
CA PHE A 68 -6.64 13.81 0.32
C PHE A 68 -6.09 13.28 -1.00
N CYS A 69 -6.30 14.07 -2.05
CA CYS A 69 -5.59 13.88 -3.31
C CYS A 69 -5.28 15.27 -3.87
N ASP A 70 -3.99 15.56 -4.12
CA ASP A 70 -3.52 16.84 -4.64
C ASP A 70 -4.03 18.04 -3.82
N GLY A 71 -4.00 17.92 -2.50
CA GLY A 71 -4.42 19.00 -1.61
C GLY A 71 -5.92 19.18 -1.47
N VAL A 72 -6.72 18.30 -2.08
CA VAL A 72 -8.18 18.37 -2.03
C VAL A 72 -8.71 17.20 -1.20
N VAL A 73 -9.64 17.50 -0.28
CA VAL A 73 -10.33 16.47 0.50
C VAL A 73 -11.34 15.77 -0.42
N VAL A 74 -11.16 14.48 -0.63
CA VAL A 74 -12.07 13.69 -1.47
C VAL A 74 -13.10 12.93 -0.66
N GLU A 75 -12.79 12.62 0.60
CA GLU A 75 -13.72 11.92 1.49
C GLU A 75 -13.35 12.17 2.94
N VAL A 76 -14.33 12.05 3.86
CA VAL A 76 -14.14 12.24 5.29
C VAL A 76 -14.71 11.04 6.04
N PHE A 77 -13.98 10.54 7.02
CA PHE A 77 -14.39 9.39 7.83
C PHE A 77 -14.18 9.66 9.32
N GLN A 78 -14.95 9.00 10.15
CA GLN A 78 -14.77 9.08 11.60
C GLN A 78 -13.78 8.02 12.11
N ALA A 79 -13.50 7.00 11.29
CA ALA A 79 -12.57 5.92 11.65
C ALA A 79 -11.39 5.89 10.68
N LYS A 80 -10.18 5.75 11.22
CA LYS A 80 -8.97 5.66 10.41
C LYS A 80 -9.00 4.48 9.46
N ASP A 81 -9.48 3.32 9.92
CA ASP A 81 -9.54 2.11 9.10
C ASP A 81 -10.40 2.32 7.86
N ALA A 82 -11.54 2.99 7.99
CA ALA A 82 -12.40 3.29 6.87
C ALA A 82 -11.72 4.22 5.87
N ALA A 83 -10.99 5.22 6.37
CA ALA A 83 -10.25 6.14 5.51
C ALA A 83 -9.13 5.42 4.75
N LEU A 84 -8.39 4.54 5.42
CA LEU A 84 -7.32 3.77 4.78
C LEU A 84 -7.88 2.85 3.69
N LYS A 85 -8.97 2.16 3.96
CA LYS A 85 -9.63 1.30 2.96
C LYS A 85 -10.10 2.12 1.77
N CYS A 86 -10.63 3.30 2.01
CA CYS A 86 -11.04 4.21 0.93
C CYS A 86 -9.86 4.63 0.08
N ALA A 87 -8.76 5.05 0.70
CA ALA A 87 -7.57 5.50 -0.02
C ALA A 87 -6.98 4.39 -0.89
N VAL A 88 -6.92 3.16 -0.38
CA VAL A 88 -6.43 2.01 -1.14
C VAL A 88 -7.41 1.61 -2.24
N GLY A 89 -8.71 1.66 -1.96
CA GLY A 89 -9.74 1.37 -2.96
C GLY A 89 -9.72 2.37 -4.11
N LEU A 90 -9.49 3.65 -3.82
CA LEU A 90 -9.33 4.67 -4.86
C LEU A 90 -8.08 4.43 -5.69
N TYR A 91 -6.99 4.05 -5.05
CA TYR A 91 -5.77 3.69 -5.77
C TYR A 91 -6.04 2.56 -6.76
N GLU A 92 -6.68 1.49 -6.30
CA GLU A 92 -7.00 0.34 -7.14
C GLU A 92 -7.95 0.71 -8.28
N GLY A 93 -9.01 1.47 -7.99
CA GLY A 93 -10.05 1.78 -8.97
C GLY A 93 -9.72 2.93 -9.92
N VAL A 94 -8.76 3.79 -9.57
CA VAL A 94 -8.40 4.96 -10.39
C VAL A 94 -6.99 4.83 -10.96
N CYS A 95 -6.01 4.58 -10.10
CA CYS A 95 -4.61 4.64 -10.52
C CYS A 95 -4.16 3.39 -11.26
N VAL A 96 -4.62 2.21 -10.84
CA VAL A 96 -4.18 0.94 -11.42
C VAL A 96 -5.35 0.08 -11.91
N ARG A 97 -6.43 0.72 -12.31
CA ARG A 97 -7.56 -0.01 -12.92
C ARG A 97 -7.09 -0.75 -14.18
N PRO A 98 -7.78 -1.83 -14.57
CA PRO A 98 -7.43 -2.54 -15.79
C PRO A 98 -7.37 -1.59 -17.00
N GLY A 99 -6.26 -1.65 -17.74
CA GLY A 99 -6.03 -0.78 -18.89
C GLY A 99 -5.35 0.55 -18.56
N ALA A 100 -5.21 0.91 -17.28
CA ALA A 100 -4.45 2.10 -16.91
C ALA A 100 -2.97 1.90 -17.21
N GLU A 101 -2.28 2.98 -17.58
CA GLU A 101 -0.86 2.91 -17.91
C GLU A 101 -0.04 2.35 -16.75
N LEU A 102 -0.32 2.81 -15.53
CA LEU A 102 0.41 2.36 -14.35
C LEU A 102 0.21 0.86 -14.09
N ALA A 103 -1.00 0.34 -14.35
CA ALA A 103 -1.27 -1.08 -14.23
C ALA A 103 -0.44 -1.89 -15.25
N ASN A 104 -0.34 -1.40 -16.49
CA ASN A 104 0.46 -2.05 -17.51
C ASN A 104 1.95 -2.01 -17.17
N GLU A 105 2.42 -0.88 -16.62
CA GLU A 105 3.80 -0.76 -16.17
C GLU A 105 4.09 -1.73 -15.02
N ALA A 106 3.13 -1.91 -14.09
CA ALA A 106 3.30 -2.86 -12.99
C ALA A 106 3.50 -4.29 -13.49
N LEU A 107 2.75 -4.69 -14.51
CA LEU A 107 2.91 -6.01 -15.13
C LEU A 107 4.30 -6.20 -15.73
N ARG A 108 4.88 -5.12 -16.30
CA ARG A 108 6.20 -5.19 -16.94
C ARG A 108 7.34 -5.07 -15.93
N GLU A 109 7.20 -4.21 -14.91
CA GLU A 109 8.32 -3.79 -14.09
C GLU A 109 8.33 -4.40 -12.70
N LEU A 110 7.17 -4.79 -12.16
CA LEU A 110 7.07 -5.28 -10.78
C LEU A 110 6.84 -6.78 -10.66
N ARG A 111 6.57 -7.44 -11.78
CA ARG A 111 6.30 -8.88 -11.74
C ARG A 111 7.48 -9.65 -11.20
N GLY A 112 7.21 -10.58 -10.28
CA GLY A 112 8.24 -11.43 -9.69
C GLY A 112 9.06 -10.77 -8.59
N MET A 113 8.71 -9.54 -8.18
CA MET A 113 9.44 -8.81 -7.15
C MET A 113 8.61 -8.68 -5.87
N ASN A 114 9.29 -8.76 -4.73
CA ASN A 114 8.67 -8.37 -3.46
C ASN A 114 8.53 -6.85 -3.44
N LEU A 115 7.41 -6.35 -2.92
CA LEU A 115 7.14 -4.91 -2.92
C LEU A 115 7.13 -4.35 -1.50
N GLY A 116 7.92 -3.30 -1.28
CA GLY A 116 8.09 -2.69 0.04
C GLY A 116 7.35 -1.37 0.19
N CYS A 117 6.68 -1.21 1.31
CA CYS A 117 6.01 0.02 1.71
C CYS A 117 6.22 0.25 3.21
N TRP A 118 6.05 1.49 3.64
CA TRP A 118 6.20 1.85 5.05
C TRP A 118 5.04 1.35 5.93
N CYS A 119 3.90 1.00 5.33
CA CYS A 119 2.75 0.49 6.09
C CYS A 119 3.14 -0.76 6.86
N PRO A 120 2.70 -0.90 8.13
CA PRO A 120 2.96 -2.11 8.90
C PRO A 120 2.38 -3.34 8.20
N LEU A 121 3.06 -4.46 8.33
CA LEU A 121 2.52 -5.74 7.87
C LEU A 121 1.31 -6.10 8.73
N PRO A 122 0.25 -6.69 8.12
CA PRO A 122 -0.91 -7.07 8.90
C PRO A 122 -0.60 -8.23 9.84
N ALA A 123 -1.37 -8.34 10.92
CA ALA A 123 -1.31 -9.51 11.78
C ALA A 123 -1.75 -10.74 10.97
N LYS A 124 -1.32 -11.91 11.43
CA LYS A 124 -1.65 -13.16 10.75
C LYS A 124 -3.17 -13.32 10.63
N GLY A 125 -3.65 -13.55 9.42
CA GLY A 125 -5.08 -13.71 9.14
C GLY A 125 -5.82 -12.41 8.87
N GLU A 126 -5.17 -11.26 9.08
CA GLU A 126 -5.78 -9.96 8.81
C GLU A 126 -5.51 -9.52 7.36
N PRO A 127 -6.45 -8.79 6.75
CA PRO A 127 -6.21 -8.27 5.40
C PRO A 127 -5.12 -7.20 5.41
N ASP A 128 -4.36 -7.13 4.32
CA ASP A 128 -3.33 -6.11 4.15
C ASP A 128 -3.95 -4.90 3.43
N VAL A 129 -4.21 -3.84 4.17
CA VAL A 129 -4.76 -2.61 3.62
C VAL A 129 -3.61 -1.69 3.23
N CYS A 130 -3.00 -1.98 2.07
CA CYS A 130 -1.87 -1.23 1.55
C CYS A 130 -1.89 -1.27 0.03
N HIS A 131 -1.52 -0.16 -0.60
CA HIS A 131 -1.46 -0.10 -2.07
C HIS A 131 -0.42 -1.07 -2.65
N ALA A 132 0.62 -1.40 -1.89
CA ALA A 132 1.63 -2.36 -2.33
C ALA A 132 1.02 -3.76 -2.54
N GLU A 133 0.04 -4.14 -1.72
CA GLU A 133 -0.66 -5.41 -1.89
C GLU A 133 -1.48 -5.41 -3.19
N VAL A 134 -2.11 -4.27 -3.50
CA VAL A 134 -2.83 -4.12 -4.77
C VAL A 134 -1.89 -4.29 -5.94
N LEU A 135 -0.71 -3.66 -5.89
CA LEU A 135 0.29 -3.78 -6.94
C LEU A 135 0.80 -5.22 -7.09
N LEU A 136 0.98 -5.93 -5.97
CA LEU A 136 1.40 -7.34 -6.02
C LEU A 136 0.40 -8.19 -6.79
N ARG A 137 -0.90 -8.02 -6.51
CA ARG A 137 -1.95 -8.77 -7.21
C ARG A 137 -1.95 -8.46 -8.70
N ILE A 138 -1.88 -7.18 -9.03
CA ILE A 138 -1.94 -6.73 -10.43
C ILE A 138 -0.71 -7.20 -11.20
N ALA A 139 0.48 -7.03 -10.64
CA ALA A 139 1.73 -7.37 -11.30
C ALA A 139 1.88 -8.87 -11.55
N ASN A 140 1.30 -9.71 -10.69
CA ASN A 140 1.50 -11.16 -10.73
C ASN A 140 0.22 -11.94 -11.08
N ASP A 141 -0.87 -11.26 -11.39
CA ASP A 141 -2.17 -11.87 -11.69
C ASP A 141 -2.63 -12.84 -10.59
N PHE A 142 -2.49 -12.43 -9.35
CA PHE A 142 -3.03 -13.22 -8.23
C PHE A 142 -4.55 -13.10 -8.20
N ASP A 143 -5.22 -14.20 -8.06
CA ASP A 143 -6.67 -14.24 -7.90
C ASP A 143 -7.10 -13.85 -6.49
#